data_3a12776a4e0afc2556bb1b2d9eae4ceb
#
_entry.id   3a12776a4e0afc2556bb1b2d9eae4ceb
#
_cell.length_a   1.000
_cell.length_b   1.000
_cell.length_c   1.000
_cell.angle_alpha   90.00
_cell.angle_beta   90.00
_cell.angle_gamma   90.00
#
_symmetry.space_group_name_H-M   'P 1'
#
loop_
_entity.id
_entity.type
_entity.pdbx_description
1 polymer ?
#
loop_
_entity_poly.entity_id
_entity_poly.type
_entity_poly.pdbx_seq_one_letter_code
_entity_poly.pdbx_strand_id
1 'polypeptide(L)'
;GLLSRPTHKKMLLLGVVSVLFHSNLLVQWKPPPKALIGYAYKNSLLFTVENRIGMAHYGKKTEKIVQLAAQFQLDNRLDGMHFQRLHNSYEDLLVVDSLGIYKGVLPHKIVLLRQNPSIHLDDLIEQLKPQIIIADGSNYPSFVGRWKATCEARNTRFHSTATAGSYPLN
;
A
#
# COMPACT_ATOMS: atom_id res chain seq x y z
N GLY A 1 7.72 -20.73 54.42
CA GLY A 1 8.41 -20.65 53.14
C GLY A 1 9.17 -19.36 53.05
N LEU A 2 10.51 -19.46 53.22
CA LEU A 2 11.41 -18.29 53.11
C LEU A 2 11.50 -17.84 51.69
N LEU A 3 10.84 -16.74 51.32
CA LEU A 3 11.10 -15.99 50.10
C LEU A 3 12.49 -15.34 50.24
N SER A 4 13.52 -15.97 49.69
CA SER A 4 14.87 -15.42 49.65
C SER A 4 14.84 -14.10 48.89
N ARG A 5 15.27 -13.01 49.55
CA ARG A 5 15.41 -11.69 48.90
C ARG A 5 16.30 -11.81 47.67
N PRO A 6 15.91 -11.27 46.52
CA PRO A 6 16.72 -11.35 45.31
C PRO A 6 18.05 -10.63 45.57
N THR A 7 19.16 -11.30 45.32
CA THR A 7 20.49 -10.71 45.40
C THR A 7 20.62 -9.62 44.33
N HIS A 8 21.40 -8.54 44.64
CA HIS A 8 21.63 -7.44 43.70
C HIS A 8 22.03 -7.91 42.30
N LYS A 9 22.76 -9.02 42.19
CA LYS A 9 23.11 -9.65 40.90
C LYS A 9 21.87 -10.14 40.10
N LYS A 10 20.87 -10.73 40.79
CA LYS A 10 19.61 -11.18 40.13
C LYS A 10 18.75 -10.00 39.72
N MET A 11 18.73 -8.91 40.50
CA MET A 11 18.01 -7.68 40.11
C MET A 11 18.68 -7.00 38.92
N LEU A 12 20.01 -6.96 38.87
CA LEU A 12 20.76 -6.41 37.75
C LEU A 12 20.49 -7.22 36.47
N LEU A 13 20.50 -8.55 36.56
CA LEU A 13 20.22 -9.44 35.45
C LEU A 13 18.79 -9.23 34.92
N LEU A 14 17.80 -9.13 35.78
CA LEU A 14 16.41 -8.83 35.42
C LEU A 14 16.29 -7.47 34.74
N GLY A 15 16.99 -6.47 35.19
CA GLY A 15 17.05 -5.15 34.59
C GLY A 15 17.61 -5.20 33.15
N VAL A 16 18.75 -5.90 32.97
CA VAL A 16 19.37 -6.07 31.66
C VAL A 16 18.46 -6.81 30.69
N VAL A 17 17.84 -7.91 31.15
CA VAL A 17 16.88 -8.69 30.31
C VAL A 17 15.67 -7.82 29.94
N SER A 18 15.14 -7.03 30.86
CA SER A 18 14.02 -6.12 30.58
C SER A 18 14.39 -5.06 29.54
N VAL A 19 15.58 -4.45 29.64
CA VAL A 19 16.06 -3.46 28.66
C VAL A 19 16.24 -4.09 27.30
N LEU A 20 16.85 -5.28 27.21
CA LEU A 20 17.03 -6.01 25.96
C LEU A 20 15.67 -6.39 25.31
N PHE A 21 14.70 -6.80 26.13
CA PHE A 21 13.37 -7.13 25.64
C PHE A 21 12.66 -5.89 25.08
N HIS A 22 12.68 -4.77 25.82
CA HIS A 22 12.06 -3.52 25.36
C HIS A 22 12.78 -2.93 24.15
N SER A 23 14.12 -3.00 24.09
CA SER A 23 14.87 -2.54 22.92
C SER A 23 14.53 -3.37 21.67
N ASN A 24 14.35 -4.69 21.82
CA ASN A 24 13.94 -5.55 20.72
C ASN A 24 12.53 -5.21 20.22
N LEU A 25 11.58 -4.91 21.11
CA LEU A 25 10.25 -4.45 20.73
C LEU A 25 10.30 -3.11 19.98
N LEU A 26 11.15 -2.16 20.42
CA LEU A 26 11.31 -0.87 19.74
C LEU A 26 11.94 -1.02 18.35
N VAL A 27 12.90 -1.93 18.18
CA VAL A 27 13.55 -2.21 16.89
C VAL A 27 12.56 -2.85 15.91
N GLN A 28 11.60 -3.65 16.40
CA GLN A 28 10.57 -4.28 15.54
C GLN A 28 9.40 -3.34 15.22
N TRP A 29 9.27 -2.21 15.94
CA TRP A 29 8.20 -1.27 15.70
C TRP A 29 8.45 -0.49 14.41
N LYS A 30 7.73 -0.87 13.34
CA LYS A 30 7.68 -0.09 12.10
C LYS A 30 6.51 0.88 12.20
N PRO A 31 6.72 2.18 11.95
CA PRO A 31 5.59 3.11 11.88
C PRO A 31 4.60 2.63 10.81
N PRO A 32 3.29 2.80 11.04
CA PRO A 32 2.29 2.44 10.04
C PRO A 32 2.54 3.21 8.75
N PRO A 33 2.30 2.61 7.57
CA PRO A 33 2.45 3.27 6.29
C PRO A 33 1.54 4.50 6.24
N LYS A 34 2.02 5.58 5.61
CA LYS A 34 1.24 6.82 5.44
C LYS A 34 0.03 6.61 4.53
N ALA A 35 0.14 5.68 3.60
CA ALA A 35 -0.96 5.25 2.74
C ALA A 35 -0.85 3.77 2.39
N LEU A 36 -2.00 3.18 2.00
CA LEU A 36 -2.11 1.77 1.65
C LEU A 36 -3.07 1.63 0.47
N ILE A 37 -2.59 1.04 -0.64
CA ILE A 37 -3.44 0.65 -1.76
C ILE A 37 -4.10 -0.67 -1.37
N GLY A 38 -5.41 -0.65 -1.14
CA GLY A 38 -6.18 -1.80 -0.71
C GLY A 38 -6.82 -2.57 -1.87
N TYR A 39 -7.36 -3.75 -1.56
CA TYR A 39 -8.17 -4.51 -2.49
C TYR A 39 -9.67 -4.27 -2.24
N ALA A 40 -10.39 -3.89 -3.29
CA ALA A 40 -11.83 -3.91 -3.33
C ALA A 40 -12.29 -4.43 -4.70
N TYR A 41 -13.17 -5.44 -4.74
CA TYR A 41 -13.63 -6.05 -5.98
C TYR A 41 -14.29 -5.02 -6.90
N LYS A 42 -13.80 -4.93 -8.15
CA LYS A 42 -14.24 -3.95 -9.17
C LYS A 42 -14.17 -2.50 -8.71
N ASN A 43 -13.29 -2.19 -7.76
CA ASN A 43 -13.15 -0.86 -7.21
C ASN A 43 -11.70 -0.54 -6.83
N SER A 44 -11.36 0.74 -6.84
CA SER A 44 -10.10 1.24 -6.28
C SER A 44 -10.32 1.58 -4.81
N LEU A 45 -9.38 1.19 -3.97
CA LEU A 45 -9.41 1.46 -2.53
C LEU A 45 -8.06 1.98 -2.08
N LEU A 46 -8.06 3.14 -1.43
CA LEU A 46 -6.89 3.73 -0.83
C LEU A 46 -7.19 4.07 0.63
N PHE A 47 -6.31 3.65 1.51
CA PHE A 47 -6.29 4.11 2.90
C PHE A 47 -5.18 5.14 3.07
N THR A 48 -5.48 6.24 3.74
CA THR A 48 -4.49 7.25 4.13
C THR A 48 -4.61 7.54 5.61
N VAL A 49 -3.53 8.03 6.22
CA VAL A 49 -3.54 8.52 7.59
C VAL A 49 -3.15 9.99 7.56
N GLU A 50 -4.10 10.86 7.89
CA GLU A 50 -3.90 12.30 7.99
C GLU A 50 -4.25 12.78 9.41
N ASN A 51 -3.35 13.50 10.07
CA ASN A 51 -3.57 14.02 11.43
C ASN A 51 -4.03 12.96 12.45
N ARG A 52 -3.48 11.73 12.36
CA ARG A 52 -3.86 10.55 13.15
C ARG A 52 -5.27 10.00 12.88
N ILE A 53 -5.94 10.50 11.86
CA ILE A 53 -7.24 9.99 11.42
C ILE A 53 -7.02 9.11 10.20
N GLY A 54 -7.48 7.88 10.26
CA GLY A 54 -7.50 6.97 9.12
C GLY A 54 -8.64 7.33 8.18
N MET A 55 -8.35 7.46 6.89
CA MET A 55 -9.34 7.76 5.85
C MET A 55 -9.34 6.68 4.79
N ALA A 56 -10.53 6.28 4.34
CA ALA A 56 -10.72 5.36 3.24
C ALA A 56 -11.26 6.11 2.01
N HIS A 57 -10.51 6.10 0.93
CA HIS A 57 -10.90 6.68 -0.36
C HIS A 57 -11.25 5.56 -1.34
N TYR A 58 -12.34 5.69 -2.06
CA TYR A 58 -12.80 4.66 -3.00
C TYR A 58 -13.40 5.27 -4.28
N GLY A 59 -13.29 4.53 -5.40
CA GLY A 59 -13.78 5.01 -6.70
C GLY A 59 -15.30 5.01 -6.81
N LYS A 60 -15.96 3.98 -6.21
CA LYS A 60 -17.42 3.86 -6.17
C LYS A 60 -17.87 3.46 -4.78
N LYS A 61 -18.94 4.10 -4.28
CA LYS A 61 -19.55 3.71 -3.01
C LYS A 61 -20.17 2.33 -3.12
N THR A 62 -19.69 1.40 -2.28
CA THR A 62 -20.31 0.09 -2.12
C THR A 62 -20.63 -0.09 -0.63
N GLU A 63 -21.74 -0.76 -0.33
CA GLU A 63 -22.17 -1.02 1.05
C GLU A 63 -21.08 -1.73 1.86
N LYS A 64 -20.36 -2.67 1.23
CA LYS A 64 -19.26 -3.40 1.85
C LYS A 64 -18.09 -2.50 2.25
N ILE A 65 -17.76 -1.47 1.47
CA ILE A 65 -16.70 -0.51 1.79
C ILE A 65 -17.12 0.38 2.95
N VAL A 66 -18.38 0.82 2.96
CA VAL A 66 -18.93 1.63 4.06
C VAL A 66 -18.89 0.84 5.37
N GLN A 67 -19.29 -0.44 5.35
CA GLN A 67 -19.21 -1.32 6.52
C GLN A 67 -17.77 -1.52 6.99
N LEU A 68 -16.84 -1.75 6.06
CA LEU A 68 -15.43 -1.93 6.38
C LEU A 68 -14.83 -0.67 7.04
N ALA A 69 -15.12 0.50 6.47
CA ALA A 69 -14.64 1.76 7.03
C ALA A 69 -15.23 2.05 8.41
N ALA A 70 -16.52 1.76 8.62
CA ALA A 70 -17.18 1.87 9.92
C ALA A 70 -16.55 0.90 10.95
N GLN A 71 -16.25 -0.35 10.55
CA GLN A 71 -15.62 -1.34 11.41
C GLN A 71 -14.24 -0.90 11.91
N PHE A 72 -13.47 -0.20 11.07
CA PHE A 72 -12.15 0.32 11.42
C PHE A 72 -12.17 1.78 11.90
N GLN A 73 -13.36 2.35 12.16
CA GLN A 73 -13.54 3.75 12.58
C GLN A 73 -12.82 4.75 11.65
N LEU A 74 -12.82 4.45 10.35
CA LEU A 74 -12.23 5.31 9.33
C LEU A 74 -13.23 6.36 8.89
N ASP A 75 -12.76 7.57 8.67
CA ASP A 75 -13.56 8.60 8.00
C ASP A 75 -13.78 8.23 6.53
N ASN A 76 -15.02 8.33 6.07
CA ASN A 76 -15.44 7.90 4.73
C ASN A 76 -15.47 9.08 3.77
N ARG A 77 -14.60 9.09 2.77
CA ARG A 77 -14.66 10.06 1.68
C ARG A 77 -14.86 9.39 0.33
N LEU A 78 -15.98 9.71 -0.33
CA LEU A 78 -16.17 9.49 -1.76
C LEU A 78 -15.32 10.50 -2.51
N ASP A 79 -14.19 10.06 -3.04
CA ASP A 79 -13.36 11.01 -3.77
C ASP A 79 -12.58 10.34 -4.92
N GLY A 80 -13.20 10.34 -6.10
CA GLY A 80 -12.50 9.96 -7.34
C GLY A 80 -11.29 10.85 -7.66
N MET A 81 -11.23 12.08 -7.13
CA MET A 81 -10.12 13.01 -7.32
C MET A 81 -8.91 12.69 -6.42
N HIS A 82 -9.06 11.93 -5.33
CA HIS A 82 -7.95 11.61 -4.44
C HIS A 82 -6.87 10.74 -5.09
N PHE A 83 -7.25 9.89 -6.03
CA PHE A 83 -6.26 9.08 -6.76
C PHE A 83 -5.38 9.94 -7.68
N GLN A 84 -5.87 11.06 -8.20
CA GLN A 84 -5.05 12.04 -8.93
C GLN A 84 -4.17 12.86 -7.97
N ARG A 85 -4.67 13.19 -6.78
CA ARG A 85 -3.89 13.89 -5.75
C ARG A 85 -2.78 13.02 -5.15
N LEU A 86 -2.91 11.69 -5.17
CA LEU A 86 -1.82 10.78 -4.79
C LEU A 86 -0.54 11.03 -5.57
N HIS A 87 -0.66 11.33 -6.86
CA HIS A 87 0.50 11.69 -7.67
C HIS A 87 1.26 12.91 -7.11
N ASN A 88 0.55 13.89 -6.55
CA ASN A 88 1.15 15.08 -5.96
C ASN A 88 1.67 14.87 -4.53
N SER A 89 1.17 13.84 -3.82
CA SER A 89 1.55 13.54 -2.43
C SER A 89 2.69 12.52 -2.32
N TYR A 90 2.88 11.71 -3.37
CA TYR A 90 3.94 10.69 -3.47
C TYR A 90 4.68 10.91 -4.79
N GLU A 91 5.80 11.66 -4.74
CA GLU A 91 6.59 12.05 -5.91
C GLU A 91 7.01 10.87 -6.81
N ASP A 92 7.14 9.67 -6.22
CA ASP A 92 7.55 8.47 -6.93
C ASP A 92 6.36 7.64 -7.47
N LEU A 93 5.10 8.06 -7.25
CA LEU A 93 3.90 7.32 -7.67
C LEU A 93 3.23 7.95 -8.89
N LEU A 94 3.14 7.21 -9.97
CA LEU A 94 2.29 7.54 -11.11
C LEU A 94 1.00 6.71 -11.07
N VAL A 95 -0.14 7.37 -11.16
CA VAL A 95 -1.45 6.72 -11.31
C VAL A 95 -1.88 6.75 -12.77
N VAL A 96 -2.05 5.58 -13.38
CA VAL A 96 -2.54 5.41 -14.75
C VAL A 96 -3.94 4.81 -14.67
N ASP A 97 -4.94 5.60 -14.99
CA ASP A 97 -6.35 5.23 -14.99
C ASP A 97 -6.87 4.86 -16.40
N SER A 98 -8.19 4.77 -16.54
CA SER A 98 -8.84 4.44 -17.81
C SER A 98 -8.45 5.33 -18.99
N LEU A 99 -7.94 6.55 -18.75
CA LEU A 99 -7.46 7.45 -19.81
C LEU A 99 -6.11 7.00 -20.37
N GLY A 100 -5.35 6.19 -19.64
CA GLY A 100 -4.08 5.63 -20.10
C GLY A 100 -2.99 6.66 -20.34
N ILE A 101 -3.04 7.80 -19.65
CA ILE A 101 -2.09 8.90 -19.86
C ILE A 101 -0.80 8.62 -19.08
N TYR A 102 0.30 8.35 -19.79
CA TYR A 102 1.64 8.20 -19.21
C TYR A 102 2.74 8.77 -20.11
N LYS A 103 2.43 9.06 -21.38
CA LYS A 103 3.41 9.61 -22.34
C LYS A 103 3.79 11.04 -21.97
N GLY A 104 5.09 11.33 -22.01
CA GLY A 104 5.62 12.65 -21.64
C GLY A 104 5.74 12.88 -20.12
N VAL A 105 5.45 11.88 -19.31
CA VAL A 105 5.65 11.91 -17.86
C VAL A 105 7.09 11.52 -17.54
N LEU A 106 7.66 12.11 -16.49
CA LEU A 106 8.98 11.75 -15.99
C LEU A 106 9.00 10.31 -15.43
N PRO A 107 10.15 9.64 -15.36
CA PRO A 107 10.27 8.33 -14.76
C PRO A 107 9.75 8.32 -13.31
N HIS A 108 8.94 7.30 -12.98
CA HIS A 108 8.40 7.08 -11.63
C HIS A 108 8.76 5.68 -11.15
N LYS A 109 9.06 5.54 -9.86
CA LYS A 109 9.43 4.25 -9.28
C LYS A 109 8.23 3.31 -9.14
N ILE A 110 7.05 3.85 -8.88
CA ILE A 110 5.82 3.11 -8.63
C ILE A 110 4.77 3.52 -9.66
N VAL A 111 4.19 2.56 -10.35
CA VAL A 111 3.07 2.79 -11.27
C VAL A 111 1.85 2.02 -10.78
N LEU A 112 0.75 2.73 -10.49
CA LEU A 112 -0.54 2.16 -10.14
C LEU A 112 -1.46 2.14 -11.37
N LEU A 113 -1.83 0.93 -11.82
CA LEU A 113 -2.81 0.71 -12.89
C LEU A 113 -4.20 0.53 -12.29
N ARG A 114 -5.18 1.33 -12.74
CA ARG A 114 -6.56 1.25 -12.27
C ARG A 114 -7.57 1.46 -13.41
N GLN A 115 -8.78 0.90 -13.24
CA GLN A 115 -9.90 1.09 -14.17
C GLN A 115 -9.61 0.64 -15.60
N ASN A 116 -8.83 -0.44 -15.76
CA ASN A 116 -8.51 -1.08 -17.05
C ASN A 116 -7.91 -0.12 -18.09
N PRO A 117 -6.79 0.55 -17.83
CA PRO A 117 -6.18 1.45 -18.79
C PRO A 117 -5.87 0.71 -20.10
N SER A 118 -6.22 1.35 -21.24
CA SER A 118 -5.88 0.85 -22.56
C SER A 118 -4.46 1.29 -22.93
N ILE A 119 -3.47 0.55 -22.41
CA ILE A 119 -2.04 0.86 -22.59
C ILE A 119 -1.26 -0.33 -23.15
N HIS A 120 -0.17 -0.03 -23.85
CA HIS A 120 0.90 -1.00 -24.12
C HIS A 120 1.87 -0.98 -22.96
N LEU A 121 1.82 -2.02 -22.11
CA LEU A 121 2.63 -2.06 -20.87
C LEU A 121 4.13 -2.14 -21.16
N ASP A 122 4.52 -2.77 -22.27
CA ASP A 122 5.91 -2.82 -22.71
C ASP A 122 6.47 -1.41 -22.94
N ASP A 123 5.72 -0.55 -23.65
CA ASP A 123 6.12 0.83 -23.93
C ASP A 123 6.21 1.66 -22.64
N LEU A 124 5.26 1.45 -21.72
CA LEU A 124 5.25 2.11 -20.43
C LEU A 124 6.50 1.73 -19.61
N ILE A 125 6.84 0.44 -19.55
CA ILE A 125 8.02 -0.05 -18.83
C ILE A 125 9.30 0.52 -19.44
N GLU A 126 9.40 0.54 -20.76
CA GLU A 126 10.57 1.07 -21.46
C GLU A 126 10.77 2.57 -21.22
N GLN A 127 9.68 3.34 -21.25
CA GLN A 127 9.69 4.80 -21.06
C GLN A 127 9.95 5.18 -19.60
N LEU A 128 9.22 4.58 -18.65
CA LEU A 128 9.22 5.02 -17.25
C LEU A 128 10.21 4.24 -16.37
N LYS A 129 10.64 3.06 -16.78
CA LYS A 129 11.55 2.15 -16.03
C LYS A 129 11.13 1.99 -14.57
N PRO A 130 9.86 1.65 -14.28
CA PRO A 130 9.36 1.57 -12.92
C PRO A 130 10.02 0.42 -12.17
N GLN A 131 10.20 0.58 -10.86
CA GLN A 131 10.67 -0.49 -9.98
C GLN A 131 9.56 -1.50 -9.70
N ILE A 132 8.29 -1.04 -9.69
CA ILE A 132 7.13 -1.88 -9.45
C ILE A 132 5.90 -1.32 -10.16
N ILE A 133 5.09 -2.25 -10.68
CA ILE A 133 3.77 -1.98 -11.22
C ILE A 133 2.74 -2.63 -10.32
N ILE A 134 1.74 -1.85 -9.90
CA ILE A 134 0.66 -2.28 -9.02
C ILE A 134 -0.63 -2.28 -9.81
N ALA A 135 -1.39 -3.36 -9.77
CA ALA A 135 -2.74 -3.45 -10.30
C ALA A 135 -3.74 -3.54 -9.15
N ASP A 136 -4.65 -2.58 -9.03
CA ASP A 136 -5.67 -2.59 -7.99
C ASP A 136 -6.91 -3.42 -8.37
N GLY A 137 -7.86 -3.54 -7.43
CA GLY A 137 -9.06 -4.34 -7.57
C GLY A 137 -10.08 -3.83 -8.61
N SER A 138 -9.87 -2.64 -9.20
CA SER A 138 -10.75 -2.09 -10.25
C SER A 138 -10.50 -2.68 -11.62
N ASN A 139 -9.39 -3.41 -11.79
CA ASN A 139 -8.99 -3.99 -13.06
C ASN A 139 -9.59 -5.38 -13.30
N TYR A 140 -9.90 -5.70 -14.56
CA TYR A 140 -10.33 -7.04 -14.93
C TYR A 140 -9.20 -8.06 -14.80
N PRO A 141 -9.48 -9.29 -14.32
CA PRO A 141 -8.48 -10.34 -14.17
C PRO A 141 -7.68 -10.64 -15.45
N SER A 142 -8.33 -10.54 -16.62
CA SER A 142 -7.67 -10.75 -17.92
C SER A 142 -6.60 -9.71 -18.23
N PHE A 143 -6.80 -8.44 -17.84
CA PHE A 143 -5.78 -7.39 -17.96
C PHE A 143 -4.64 -7.64 -16.98
N VAL A 144 -4.99 -7.92 -15.72
CA VAL A 144 -4.01 -8.20 -14.66
C VAL A 144 -3.11 -9.37 -15.04
N GLY A 145 -3.67 -10.45 -15.59
CA GLY A 145 -2.89 -11.62 -16.05
C GLY A 145 -1.92 -11.28 -17.18
N ARG A 146 -2.36 -10.51 -18.18
CA ARG A 146 -1.48 -10.05 -19.28
C ARG A 146 -0.35 -9.15 -18.76
N TRP A 147 -0.67 -8.18 -17.90
CA TRP A 147 0.31 -7.27 -17.34
C TRP A 147 1.34 -7.98 -16.48
N LYS A 148 0.91 -9.00 -15.71
CA LYS A 148 1.81 -9.84 -14.94
C LYS A 148 2.82 -10.53 -15.86
N ALA A 149 2.36 -11.17 -16.94
CA ALA A 149 3.23 -11.85 -17.91
C ALA A 149 4.22 -10.87 -18.59
N THR A 150 3.77 -9.67 -18.96
CA THR A 150 4.64 -8.63 -19.52
C THR A 150 5.71 -8.19 -18.51
N CYS A 151 5.32 -7.96 -17.25
CA CYS A 151 6.27 -7.58 -16.20
C CYS A 151 7.31 -8.68 -15.94
N GLU A 152 6.91 -9.94 -15.92
CA GLU A 152 7.82 -11.10 -15.80
C GLU A 152 8.82 -11.14 -16.96
N ALA A 153 8.36 -10.97 -18.20
CA ALA A 153 9.21 -10.93 -19.39
C ALA A 153 10.22 -9.76 -19.38
N ARG A 154 9.86 -8.65 -18.74
CA ARG A 154 10.68 -7.42 -18.65
C ARG A 154 11.46 -7.30 -17.34
N ASN A 155 11.50 -8.32 -16.49
CA ASN A 155 12.14 -8.27 -15.16
C ASN A 155 11.67 -7.10 -14.28
N THR A 156 10.41 -6.68 -14.43
CA THR A 156 9.79 -5.62 -13.64
C THR A 156 8.93 -6.24 -12.54
N ARG A 157 9.03 -5.73 -11.32
CA ARG A 157 8.20 -6.25 -10.21
C ARG A 157 6.74 -5.93 -10.46
N PHE A 158 5.87 -6.92 -10.18
CA PHE A 158 4.42 -6.77 -10.31
C PHE A 158 3.71 -7.14 -9.02
N HIS A 159 2.73 -6.31 -8.62
CA HIS A 159 1.89 -6.56 -7.45
C HIS A 159 0.42 -6.42 -7.82
N SER A 160 -0.35 -7.47 -7.61
CA SER A 160 -1.81 -7.42 -7.74
C SER A 160 -2.44 -7.42 -6.36
N THR A 161 -3.20 -6.37 -6.03
CA THR A 161 -3.89 -6.32 -4.73
C THR A 161 -4.92 -7.42 -4.55
N ALA A 162 -5.42 -8.01 -5.66
CA ALA A 162 -6.36 -9.12 -5.63
C ALA A 162 -5.74 -10.45 -5.17
N THR A 163 -4.45 -10.67 -5.44
CA THR A 163 -3.76 -11.93 -5.14
C THR A 163 -2.72 -11.82 -4.04
N ALA A 164 -2.07 -10.67 -3.93
CA ALA A 164 -0.98 -10.43 -2.98
C ALA A 164 -1.39 -9.52 -1.80
N GLY A 165 -2.65 -9.07 -1.77
CA GLY A 165 -3.15 -8.18 -0.72
C GLY A 165 -2.79 -6.72 -0.92
N SER A 166 -2.96 -5.92 0.12
CA SER A 166 -2.74 -4.48 0.07
C SER A 166 -1.25 -4.13 -0.09
N TYR A 167 -0.97 -3.00 -0.76
CA TYR A 167 0.38 -2.50 -0.97
C TYR A 167 0.62 -1.21 -0.18
N PRO A 168 1.61 -1.17 0.74
CA PRO A 168 1.95 0.03 1.51
C PRO A 168 2.72 1.03 0.65
N LEU A 169 2.36 2.32 0.75
CA LEU A 169 3.11 3.46 0.25
C LEU A 169 3.79 4.15 1.45
N ASN A 170 5.11 4.18 1.46
CA ASN A 170 5.94 4.75 2.53
C ASN A 170 6.56 6.08 2.10
#